data_acaa0700384a36f8e1bdfffcf63d303c
#
_entry.id   acaa0700384a36f8e1bdfffcf63d303c
#
_cell.length_a   1.000
_cell.length_b   1.000
_cell.length_c   1.000
_cell.angle_alpha   90.00
_cell.angle_beta   90.00
_cell.angle_gamma   90.00
#
_symmetry.space_group_name_H-M   'P 1'
#
loop_
_entity.id
_entity.type
_entity.pdbx_description
1 polymer ?
#
loop_
_entity_poly.entity_id
_entity_poly.type
_entity_poly.pdbx_seq_one_letter_code
_entity_poly.pdbx_strand_id
1 'polypeptide(L)'
;MRLPFPALRIAGFAAALAVVPLSMVLAQRQPERPAQFSQRGTHGAVAAGSGYATDAGMRMLYTGGNAVDAGVASIFAAATTEYSHVGWGGEAPILIRTRDGKVHSIAGVGTMPKLATADFYRNRPLKLGEIFEPPEKSGLKGMVPVAGIMAALVPGLPDASLVALRDYGTKSFTEAVEPALELADGSAIDEMRSSSIAASRDFFTLWPSSAKHFMPDGHVPMPGEIYHQADLANTIR
;
A
#
# COMPACT_ATOMS: atom_id res chain seq x y z
N MET A 1 42.86 60.89 31.47
CA MET A 1 42.04 59.84 32.05
C MET A 1 41.33 59.13 30.93
N ARG A 2 41.87 57.97 30.48
CA ARG A 2 41.32 57.20 29.32
C ARG A 2 40.67 55.97 29.91
N LEU A 3 39.37 55.77 29.63
CA LEU A 3 38.60 54.59 30.00
C LEU A 3 38.80 53.49 28.91
N PRO A 4 39.02 52.22 29.25
CA PRO A 4 39.13 51.17 28.29
C PRO A 4 37.73 50.64 27.82
N PHE A 5 37.52 50.49 26.54
CA PHE A 5 36.37 49.86 25.98
C PHE A 5 36.45 48.31 26.15
N PRO A 6 35.38 47.64 26.51
CA PRO A 6 35.46 46.19 26.73
C PRO A 6 35.38 45.42 25.40
N ALA A 7 36.44 44.64 25.14
CA ALA A 7 36.58 43.75 23.98
C ALA A 7 35.60 42.52 23.99
N LEU A 8 34.64 42.49 24.91
CA LEU A 8 33.82 41.28 25.19
C LEU A 8 32.54 41.15 24.40
N ARG A 9 32.22 42.10 23.50
CA ARG A 9 30.97 42.06 22.74
C ARG A 9 31.08 41.51 21.28
N ILE A 10 32.29 41.32 20.77
CA ILE A 10 32.52 40.87 19.41
C ILE A 10 32.57 39.35 19.31
N ALA A 11 32.98 38.62 20.35
CA ALA A 11 33.06 37.16 20.33
C ALA A 11 31.69 36.46 20.36
N GLY A 12 30.65 37.09 20.93
CA GLY A 12 29.30 36.51 20.98
C GLY A 12 28.55 36.53 19.64
N PHE A 13 28.83 37.50 18.78
CA PHE A 13 28.16 37.63 17.47
C PHE A 13 28.75 36.68 16.40
N ALA A 14 30.03 36.35 16.51
CA ALA A 14 30.68 35.41 15.57
C ALA A 14 30.26 33.94 15.80
N ALA A 15 29.96 33.55 17.06
CA ALA A 15 29.51 32.19 17.37
C ALA A 15 28.04 31.94 16.92
N ALA A 16 27.16 32.94 16.96
CA ALA A 16 25.78 32.83 16.53
C ALA A 16 25.66 32.69 14.99
N LEU A 17 26.55 33.30 14.22
CA LEU A 17 26.58 33.23 12.75
C LEU A 17 27.14 31.90 12.20
N ALA A 18 27.89 31.13 12.97
CA ALA A 18 28.46 29.85 12.57
C ALA A 18 27.50 28.66 12.76
N VAL A 19 26.46 28.77 13.61
CA VAL A 19 25.51 27.70 13.90
C VAL A 19 24.36 27.65 12.87
N VAL A 20 23.97 28.80 12.32
CA VAL A 20 22.86 28.87 11.35
C VAL A 20 23.14 28.14 10.03
N PRO A 21 24.32 28.20 9.39
CA PRO A 21 24.58 27.48 8.15
C PRO A 21 24.73 25.97 8.35
N LEU A 22 25.15 25.48 9.51
CA LEU A 22 25.31 24.05 9.76
C LEU A 22 23.97 23.36 9.97
N SER A 23 23.02 24.01 10.63
CA SER A 23 21.65 23.51 10.78
C SER A 23 20.86 23.54 9.44
N MET A 24 21.09 24.53 8.58
CA MET A 24 20.52 24.58 7.25
C MET A 24 21.07 23.47 6.32
N VAL A 25 22.35 23.14 6.41
CA VAL A 25 22.97 22.07 5.62
C VAL A 25 22.47 20.68 6.08
N LEU A 26 22.21 20.49 7.36
CA LEU A 26 21.65 19.24 7.87
C LEU A 26 20.15 19.08 7.53
N ALA A 27 19.41 20.18 7.43
CA ALA A 27 17.99 20.15 7.04
C ALA A 27 17.76 19.86 5.53
N GLN A 28 18.79 20.02 4.68
CA GLN A 28 18.69 19.80 3.23
C GLN A 28 19.07 18.39 2.76
N ARG A 29 19.47 17.49 3.62
CA ARG A 29 19.60 16.07 3.25
C ARG A 29 18.23 15.40 3.25
N GLN A 30 17.40 15.75 2.27
CA GLN A 30 16.35 14.84 1.88
C GLN A 30 17.03 13.60 1.28
N PRO A 31 16.61 12.38 1.67
CA PRO A 31 17.13 11.19 1.01
C PRO A 31 16.91 11.37 -0.49
N GLU A 32 17.99 11.28 -1.27
CA GLU A 32 17.91 11.34 -2.73
C GLU A 32 16.94 10.26 -3.17
N ARG A 33 15.81 10.68 -3.72
CA ARG A 33 14.90 9.73 -4.37
C ARG A 33 15.68 9.11 -5.52
N PRO A 34 15.68 7.78 -5.68
CA PRO A 34 16.30 7.15 -6.83
C PRO A 34 15.83 7.85 -8.10
N ALA A 35 16.76 8.21 -8.99
CA ALA A 35 16.41 8.85 -10.24
C ALA A 35 15.47 7.91 -11.02
N GLN A 36 14.23 8.32 -11.21
CA GLN A 36 13.29 7.58 -12.04
C GLN A 36 13.52 7.98 -13.49
N PHE A 37 14.13 7.08 -14.26
CA PHE A 37 14.31 7.30 -15.69
C PHE A 37 13.00 7.04 -16.44
N SER A 38 12.67 7.93 -17.38
CA SER A 38 11.56 7.73 -18.30
C SER A 38 11.75 6.43 -19.09
N GLN A 39 10.83 5.49 -18.95
CA GLN A 39 10.83 4.24 -19.72
C GLN A 39 10.09 4.45 -21.04
N ARG A 40 10.58 3.85 -22.10
CA ARG A 40 9.97 3.92 -23.43
C ARG A 40 9.93 2.51 -24.03
N GLY A 41 8.81 2.18 -24.67
CA GLY A 41 8.62 0.90 -25.32
C GLY A 41 7.88 1.06 -26.65
N THR A 42 8.14 0.18 -27.60
CA THR A 42 7.49 0.15 -28.91
C THR A 42 6.26 -0.78 -28.95
N HIS A 43 6.18 -1.74 -28.03
CA HIS A 43 5.11 -2.74 -27.98
C HIS A 43 4.14 -2.55 -26.80
N GLY A 44 4.56 -1.81 -25.78
CA GLY A 44 3.76 -1.52 -24.59
C GLY A 44 4.61 -0.95 -23.49
N ALA A 45 3.96 -0.48 -22.44
CA ALA A 45 4.58 -0.01 -21.21
C ALA A 45 3.65 -0.31 -20.04
N VAL A 46 4.23 -0.61 -18.89
CA VAL A 46 3.54 -0.78 -17.61
C VAL A 46 4.13 0.17 -16.60
N ALA A 47 3.29 0.84 -15.82
CA ALA A 47 3.68 1.64 -14.66
C ALA A 47 2.79 1.25 -13.48
N ALA A 48 3.40 0.87 -12.37
CA ALA A 48 2.71 0.47 -11.14
C ALA A 48 3.43 1.02 -9.91
N GLY A 49 2.86 0.84 -8.73
CA GLY A 49 3.38 1.35 -7.47
C GLY A 49 4.71 0.71 -7.03
N SER A 50 4.99 -0.52 -7.47
CA SER A 50 6.21 -1.24 -7.14
C SER A 50 6.86 -1.88 -8.37
N GLY A 51 8.13 -2.27 -8.23
CA GLY A 51 8.84 -3.06 -9.24
C GLY A 51 8.17 -4.41 -9.47
N TYR A 52 7.70 -5.07 -8.44
CA TYR A 52 6.99 -6.34 -8.53
C TYR A 52 5.70 -6.25 -9.38
N ALA A 53 4.88 -5.25 -9.11
CA ALA A 53 3.65 -5.03 -9.87
C ALA A 53 3.93 -4.63 -11.33
N THR A 54 4.98 -3.84 -11.58
CA THR A 54 5.41 -3.49 -12.93
C THR A 54 5.91 -4.72 -13.69
N ASP A 55 6.74 -5.56 -13.07
CA ASP A 55 7.26 -6.79 -13.67
C ASP A 55 6.14 -7.78 -14.01
N ALA A 56 5.19 -7.98 -13.10
CA ALA A 56 4.02 -8.84 -13.34
C ALA A 56 3.26 -8.43 -14.61
N GLY A 57 3.00 -7.13 -14.80
CA GLY A 57 2.37 -6.62 -16.00
C GLY A 57 3.23 -6.77 -17.25
N MET A 58 4.54 -6.50 -17.15
CA MET A 58 5.46 -6.70 -18.27
C MET A 58 5.58 -8.16 -18.70
N ARG A 59 5.54 -9.13 -17.75
CA ARG A 59 5.51 -10.58 -18.07
C ARG A 59 4.32 -10.93 -18.95
N MET A 60 3.14 -10.35 -18.72
CA MET A 60 1.99 -10.56 -19.60
C MET A 60 2.23 -10.03 -21.01
N LEU A 61 2.80 -8.84 -21.16
CA LEU A 61 3.14 -8.29 -22.47
C LEU A 61 4.19 -9.14 -23.21
N TYR A 62 5.22 -9.60 -22.52
CA TYR A 62 6.28 -10.46 -23.12
C TYR A 62 5.76 -11.83 -23.57
N THR A 63 4.74 -12.35 -22.92
CA THR A 63 4.09 -13.62 -23.29
C THR A 63 2.93 -13.47 -24.26
N GLY A 64 2.77 -12.29 -24.88
CA GLY A 64 1.78 -12.02 -25.91
C GLY A 64 0.38 -11.64 -25.39
N GLY A 65 0.27 -11.34 -24.10
CA GLY A 65 -0.92 -10.74 -23.51
C GLY A 65 -1.13 -9.29 -23.95
N ASN A 66 -2.32 -8.77 -23.77
CA ASN A 66 -2.67 -7.39 -24.06
C ASN A 66 -2.53 -6.47 -22.84
N ALA A 67 -2.90 -5.19 -22.98
CA ALA A 67 -2.81 -4.20 -21.92
C ALA A 67 -3.74 -4.52 -20.73
N VAL A 68 -4.84 -5.23 -20.94
CA VAL A 68 -5.76 -5.63 -19.86
C VAL A 68 -5.16 -6.77 -19.05
N ASP A 69 -4.57 -7.76 -19.72
CA ASP A 69 -3.84 -8.85 -19.05
C ASP A 69 -2.71 -8.28 -18.18
N ALA A 70 -1.94 -7.34 -18.74
CA ALA A 70 -0.87 -6.65 -18.02
C ALA A 70 -1.38 -5.86 -16.81
N GLY A 71 -2.47 -5.11 -16.98
CA GLY A 71 -3.09 -4.33 -15.91
C GLY A 71 -3.59 -5.22 -14.78
N VAL A 72 -4.27 -6.31 -15.10
CA VAL A 72 -4.80 -7.25 -14.10
C VAL A 72 -3.68 -7.97 -13.34
N ALA A 73 -2.64 -8.44 -14.04
CA ALA A 73 -1.48 -9.04 -13.38
C ALA A 73 -0.78 -8.05 -12.42
N SER A 74 -0.66 -6.78 -12.85
CA SER A 74 -0.14 -5.70 -11.99
C SER A 74 -1.02 -5.47 -10.76
N ILE A 75 -2.35 -5.47 -10.90
CA ILE A 75 -3.30 -5.29 -9.79
C ILE A 75 -3.13 -6.42 -8.77
N PHE A 76 -3.08 -7.68 -9.19
CA PHE A 76 -2.92 -8.81 -8.27
C PHE A 76 -1.55 -8.81 -7.59
N ALA A 77 -0.48 -8.50 -8.32
CA ALA A 77 0.85 -8.38 -7.75
C ALA A 77 0.95 -7.23 -6.74
N ALA A 78 0.37 -6.07 -7.05
CA ALA A 78 0.28 -4.93 -6.14
C ALA A 78 -0.53 -5.31 -4.88
N ALA A 79 -1.69 -5.95 -5.04
CA ALA A 79 -2.52 -6.39 -3.91
C ALA A 79 -1.81 -7.41 -3.00
N THR A 80 -0.81 -8.12 -3.52
CA THR A 80 0.02 -9.06 -2.77
C THR A 80 1.21 -8.39 -2.08
N THR A 81 1.81 -7.36 -2.70
CA THR A 81 3.08 -6.77 -2.21
C THR A 81 2.93 -5.37 -1.64
N GLU A 82 1.84 -4.66 -1.95
CA GLU A 82 1.62 -3.28 -1.52
C GLU A 82 0.50 -3.16 -0.45
N TYR A 83 0.43 -4.11 0.46
CA TYR A 83 -0.61 -4.26 1.48
C TYR A 83 -0.78 -3.07 2.44
N SER A 84 0.07 -2.06 2.38
CA SER A 84 -0.14 -0.77 3.04
C SER A 84 -1.02 0.20 2.24
N HIS A 85 -1.29 -0.09 0.96
CA HIS A 85 -2.06 0.77 0.04
C HIS A 85 -3.20 0.04 -0.65
N VAL A 86 -3.01 -1.23 -1.01
CA VAL A 86 -4.00 -2.05 -1.71
C VAL A 86 -3.94 -3.48 -1.18
N GLY A 87 -5.03 -4.21 -1.26
CA GLY A 87 -5.09 -5.61 -0.85
C GLY A 87 -6.20 -6.37 -1.59
N TRP A 88 -6.14 -7.67 -1.55
CA TRP A 88 -7.12 -8.57 -2.19
C TRP A 88 -8.56 -8.33 -1.74
N GLY A 89 -8.75 -7.85 -0.51
CA GLY A 89 -10.06 -7.43 0.00
C GLY A 89 -10.48 -6.02 -0.37
N GLY A 90 -9.70 -5.33 -1.20
CA GLY A 90 -9.89 -3.92 -1.54
C GLY A 90 -10.73 -3.68 -2.79
N GLU A 91 -10.49 -2.53 -3.39
CA GLU A 91 -11.20 -1.99 -4.52
C GLU A 91 -10.26 -1.81 -5.72
N ALA A 92 -10.78 -1.95 -6.92
CA ALA A 92 -10.06 -1.68 -8.18
C ALA A 92 -10.99 -1.09 -9.24
N PRO A 93 -11.28 0.20 -9.20
CA PRO A 93 -11.92 0.87 -10.33
C PRO A 93 -11.01 0.78 -11.56
N ILE A 94 -11.55 0.25 -12.68
CA ILE A 94 -10.76 -0.01 -13.89
C ILE A 94 -11.33 0.79 -15.04
N LEU A 95 -10.47 1.50 -15.78
CA LEU A 95 -10.80 2.14 -17.03
C LEU A 95 -10.03 1.46 -18.17
N ILE A 96 -10.75 1.02 -19.18
CA ILE A 96 -10.20 0.33 -20.34
C ILE A 96 -10.53 1.14 -21.60
N ARG A 97 -9.49 1.59 -22.31
CA ARG A 97 -9.66 2.19 -23.61
C ARG A 97 -9.36 1.15 -24.68
N THR A 98 -10.37 0.77 -25.45
CA THR A 98 -10.24 -0.20 -26.53
C THR A 98 -9.67 0.43 -27.81
N ARG A 99 -9.26 -0.43 -28.75
CA ARG A 99 -8.60 0.01 -29.99
C ARG A 99 -9.48 0.91 -30.87
N ASP A 100 -10.79 0.74 -30.82
CA ASP A 100 -11.79 1.60 -31.50
C ASP A 100 -11.98 2.96 -30.82
N GLY A 101 -11.25 3.23 -29.75
CA GLY A 101 -11.27 4.50 -29.01
C GLY A 101 -12.34 4.59 -27.92
N LYS A 102 -13.20 3.58 -27.76
CA LYS A 102 -14.19 3.57 -26.68
C LYS A 102 -13.53 3.39 -25.32
N VAL A 103 -14.13 4.00 -24.31
CA VAL A 103 -13.71 3.86 -22.92
C VAL A 103 -14.79 3.10 -22.15
N HIS A 104 -14.39 2.02 -21.50
CA HIS A 104 -15.22 1.21 -20.64
C HIS A 104 -14.78 1.41 -19.19
N SER A 105 -15.75 1.43 -18.29
CA SER A 105 -15.51 1.56 -16.85
C SER A 105 -16.07 0.34 -16.14
N ILE A 106 -15.25 -0.28 -15.29
CA ILE A 106 -15.66 -1.31 -14.34
C ILE A 106 -15.55 -0.68 -12.97
N ALA A 107 -16.66 -0.61 -12.23
CA ALA A 107 -16.70 0.11 -10.96
C ALA A 107 -15.70 -0.46 -9.94
N GLY A 108 -15.64 -1.77 -9.77
CA GLY A 108 -14.66 -2.45 -8.91
C GLY A 108 -14.64 -1.96 -7.46
N VAL A 109 -15.67 -1.21 -7.06
CA VAL A 109 -15.82 -0.65 -5.71
C VAL A 109 -16.58 -1.65 -4.87
N GLY A 110 -16.10 -1.86 -3.63
CA GLY A 110 -16.76 -2.75 -2.69
C GLY A 110 -18.14 -2.22 -2.29
N THR A 111 -19.07 -3.14 -2.07
CA THR A 111 -20.40 -2.80 -1.55
C THR A 111 -20.47 -3.05 -0.06
N MET A 112 -21.36 -2.34 0.64
CA MET A 112 -21.66 -2.65 2.03
C MET A 112 -22.22 -4.06 2.16
N PRO A 113 -21.80 -4.84 3.17
CA PRO A 113 -22.44 -6.11 3.48
C PRO A 113 -23.95 -5.92 3.74
N LYS A 114 -24.76 -6.87 3.30
CA LYS A 114 -26.24 -6.79 3.35
C LYS A 114 -26.79 -6.45 4.74
N LEU A 115 -26.12 -6.88 5.81
CA LEU A 115 -26.53 -6.63 7.20
C LEU A 115 -25.96 -5.33 7.78
N ALA A 116 -25.09 -4.62 7.06
CA ALA A 116 -24.50 -3.35 7.49
C ALA A 116 -25.49 -2.20 7.26
N THR A 117 -26.54 -2.15 8.06
CA THR A 117 -27.59 -1.13 7.97
C THR A 117 -27.33 0.03 8.92
N ALA A 118 -27.95 1.19 8.66
CA ALA A 118 -27.86 2.33 9.57
C ALA A 118 -28.34 1.98 10.98
N ASP A 119 -29.39 1.16 11.11
CA ASP A 119 -29.91 0.73 12.41
C ASP A 119 -28.93 -0.18 13.15
N PHE A 120 -28.21 -1.05 12.45
CA PHE A 120 -27.16 -1.87 13.03
C PHE A 120 -26.09 -1.01 13.70
N TYR A 121 -25.57 0.01 13.00
CA TYR A 121 -24.49 0.85 13.54
C TYR A 121 -24.99 1.87 14.57
N ARG A 122 -26.21 2.39 14.45
CA ARG A 122 -26.75 3.43 15.33
C ARG A 122 -26.72 3.06 16.81
N ASN A 123 -26.98 1.82 17.13
CA ASN A 123 -27.08 1.35 18.51
C ASN A 123 -25.91 0.46 18.95
N ARG A 124 -25.05 0.08 18.03
CA ARG A 124 -23.90 -0.77 18.32
C ARG A 124 -22.77 0.06 18.94
N PRO A 125 -22.23 -0.33 20.12
CA PRO A 125 -21.02 0.30 20.64
C PRO A 125 -19.81 -0.11 19.81
N LEU A 126 -18.86 0.82 19.62
CA LEU A 126 -17.56 0.51 19.06
C LEU A 126 -16.74 -0.33 20.04
N LYS A 127 -15.96 -1.24 19.51
CA LYS A 127 -15.02 -2.08 20.27
C LYS A 127 -13.59 -1.57 20.12
N LEU A 128 -12.73 -2.01 21.01
CA LEU A 128 -11.29 -1.78 20.89
C LEU A 128 -10.79 -2.27 19.51
N GLY A 129 -10.00 -1.44 18.85
CA GLY A 129 -9.47 -1.72 17.52
C GLY A 129 -10.39 -1.36 16.37
N GLU A 130 -11.62 -0.93 16.58
CA GLU A 130 -12.53 -0.45 15.55
C GLU A 130 -12.37 1.05 15.25
N ILE A 131 -11.58 1.74 16.06
CA ILE A 131 -11.14 3.13 15.90
C ILE A 131 -9.64 3.22 16.16
N PHE A 132 -8.96 4.17 15.51
CA PHE A 132 -7.53 4.43 15.73
C PHE A 132 -7.26 5.30 16.98
N GLU A 133 -8.25 5.47 17.83
CA GLU A 133 -8.16 6.31 18.99
C GLU A 133 -8.00 5.49 20.29
N PRO A 134 -7.61 6.16 21.41
CA PRO A 134 -7.38 5.50 22.68
C PRO A 134 -8.56 4.66 23.19
N PRO A 135 -8.32 3.64 24.01
CA PRO A 135 -9.34 2.72 24.55
C PRO A 135 -10.53 3.39 25.26
N GLU A 136 -10.33 4.57 25.84
CA GLU A 136 -11.38 5.34 26.52
C GLU A 136 -12.51 5.79 25.58
N LYS A 137 -12.28 5.82 24.27
CA LYS A 137 -13.29 6.11 23.26
C LYS A 137 -14.01 4.86 22.76
N SER A 138 -13.60 3.67 23.20
CA SER A 138 -14.35 2.46 22.95
C SER A 138 -15.72 2.55 23.65
N GLY A 139 -16.76 2.00 23.02
CA GLY A 139 -18.13 2.10 23.55
C GLY A 139 -18.95 3.28 23.02
N LEU A 140 -18.37 4.19 22.23
CA LEU A 140 -19.13 5.19 21.47
C LEU A 140 -20.14 4.49 20.55
N LYS A 141 -21.33 5.08 20.44
CA LYS A 141 -22.43 4.54 19.62
C LYS A 141 -22.70 5.41 18.39
N GLY A 142 -23.38 4.84 17.41
CA GLY A 142 -23.84 5.58 16.24
C GLY A 142 -22.73 5.89 15.22
N MET A 143 -21.61 5.21 15.30
CA MET A 143 -20.48 5.37 14.39
C MET A 143 -20.22 4.10 13.59
N VAL A 144 -19.86 4.25 12.32
CA VAL A 144 -19.30 3.17 11.50
C VAL A 144 -17.83 2.98 11.91
N PRO A 145 -17.38 1.75 12.17
CA PRO A 145 -15.98 1.50 12.46
C PRO A 145 -15.07 1.95 11.30
N VAL A 146 -13.89 2.46 11.63
CA VAL A 146 -12.86 2.81 10.63
C VAL A 146 -11.80 1.72 10.48
N ALA A 147 -11.87 0.69 11.33
CA ALA A 147 -10.93 -0.43 11.35
C ALA A 147 -11.61 -1.72 11.85
N GLY A 148 -10.91 -2.84 11.69
CA GLY A 148 -11.40 -4.17 12.06
C GLY A 148 -12.46 -4.72 11.11
N ILE A 149 -12.93 -5.93 11.38
CA ILE A 149 -13.81 -6.68 10.46
C ILE A 149 -15.11 -5.96 10.14
N MET A 150 -15.61 -5.13 11.06
CA MET A 150 -16.89 -4.42 10.87
C MET A 150 -16.77 -3.17 9.99
N ALA A 151 -15.54 -2.78 9.59
CA ALA A 151 -15.28 -1.75 8.60
C ALA A 151 -15.15 -2.34 7.18
N ALA A 152 -15.06 -3.66 7.05
CA ALA A 152 -14.81 -4.31 5.77
C ALA A 152 -16.02 -4.20 4.84
N LEU A 153 -15.74 -3.93 3.57
CA LEU A 153 -16.69 -4.01 2.46
C LEU A 153 -16.63 -5.41 1.82
N VAL A 154 -17.60 -5.72 0.97
CA VAL A 154 -17.50 -6.86 0.06
C VAL A 154 -16.41 -6.55 -0.97
N PRO A 155 -15.39 -7.40 -1.13
CA PRO A 155 -14.25 -7.12 -2.01
C PRO A 155 -14.66 -6.88 -3.47
N GLY A 156 -14.26 -5.74 -4.03
CA GLY A 156 -14.52 -5.39 -5.43
C GLY A 156 -13.35 -5.72 -6.38
N LEU A 157 -12.09 -5.74 -5.85
CA LEU A 157 -10.89 -5.94 -6.67
C LEU A 157 -10.86 -7.26 -7.44
N PRO A 158 -11.10 -8.44 -6.81
CA PRO A 158 -11.06 -9.70 -7.55
C PRO A 158 -12.13 -9.78 -8.63
N ASP A 159 -13.36 -9.38 -8.33
CA ASP A 159 -14.49 -9.42 -9.27
C ASP A 159 -14.22 -8.51 -10.47
N ALA A 160 -13.83 -7.26 -10.25
CA ALA A 160 -13.50 -6.31 -11.30
C ALA A 160 -12.37 -6.82 -12.21
N SER A 161 -11.34 -7.43 -11.63
CA SER A 161 -10.21 -8.01 -12.36
C SER A 161 -10.64 -9.18 -13.22
N LEU A 162 -11.49 -10.06 -12.68
CA LEU A 162 -12.06 -11.19 -13.45
C LEU A 162 -12.96 -10.72 -14.59
N VAL A 163 -13.80 -9.70 -14.37
CA VAL A 163 -14.63 -9.09 -15.41
C VAL A 163 -13.75 -8.46 -16.50
N ALA A 164 -12.69 -7.74 -16.12
CA ALA A 164 -11.75 -7.14 -17.08
C ALA A 164 -11.08 -8.21 -17.94
N LEU A 165 -10.59 -9.30 -17.36
CA LEU A 165 -9.98 -10.42 -18.09
C LEU A 165 -10.98 -11.10 -19.02
N ARG A 166 -12.16 -11.43 -18.52
CA ARG A 166 -13.21 -12.13 -19.29
C ARG A 166 -13.62 -11.35 -20.54
N ASP A 167 -13.81 -10.03 -20.41
CA ASP A 167 -14.44 -9.23 -21.46
C ASP A 167 -13.41 -8.57 -22.39
N TYR A 168 -12.17 -8.37 -21.94
CA TYR A 168 -11.14 -7.60 -22.66
C TYR A 168 -9.75 -8.24 -22.66
N GLY A 169 -9.50 -9.25 -21.81
CA GLY A 169 -8.23 -9.96 -21.75
C GLY A 169 -8.08 -11.02 -22.83
N THR A 170 -6.87 -11.54 -22.93
CA THR A 170 -6.51 -12.67 -23.82
C THR A 170 -5.86 -13.81 -23.04
N LYS A 171 -5.48 -13.57 -21.79
CA LYS A 171 -4.90 -14.53 -20.88
C LYS A 171 -5.95 -15.14 -19.96
N SER A 172 -5.70 -16.35 -19.49
CA SER A 172 -6.49 -16.97 -18.43
C SER A 172 -6.24 -16.30 -17.07
N PHE A 173 -7.16 -16.52 -16.14
CA PHE A 173 -6.95 -16.08 -14.76
C PHE A 173 -5.66 -16.68 -14.16
N THR A 174 -5.42 -17.98 -14.38
CA THR A 174 -4.22 -18.66 -13.88
C THR A 174 -2.95 -17.99 -14.38
N GLU A 175 -2.85 -17.65 -15.67
CA GLU A 175 -1.69 -16.94 -16.23
C GLU A 175 -1.53 -15.54 -15.62
N ALA A 176 -2.63 -14.79 -15.47
CA ALA A 176 -2.59 -13.43 -14.97
C ALA A 176 -2.28 -13.35 -13.47
N VAL A 177 -2.66 -14.36 -12.69
CA VAL A 177 -2.45 -14.39 -11.23
C VAL A 177 -1.14 -15.08 -10.83
N GLU A 178 -0.50 -15.84 -11.73
CA GLU A 178 0.74 -16.56 -11.45
C GLU A 178 1.84 -15.70 -10.83
N PRO A 179 2.13 -14.48 -11.33
CA PRO A 179 3.12 -13.63 -10.68
C PRO A 179 2.77 -13.25 -9.23
N ALA A 180 1.50 -13.01 -8.94
CA ALA A 180 1.05 -12.72 -7.59
C ALA A 180 1.15 -13.93 -6.66
N LEU A 181 0.91 -15.14 -7.19
CA LEU A 181 1.09 -16.39 -6.45
C LEU A 181 2.56 -16.62 -6.09
N GLU A 182 3.49 -16.44 -7.05
CA GLU A 182 4.93 -16.51 -6.80
C GLU A 182 5.36 -15.54 -5.69
N LEU A 183 4.84 -14.30 -5.74
CA LEU A 183 5.12 -13.28 -4.73
C LEU A 183 4.54 -13.62 -3.35
N ALA A 184 3.36 -14.25 -3.30
CA ALA A 184 2.75 -14.72 -2.05
C ALA A 184 3.51 -15.91 -1.46
N ASP A 185 4.08 -16.78 -2.29
CA ASP A 185 4.95 -17.88 -1.86
C ASP A 185 6.27 -17.37 -1.24
N GLY A 186 6.72 -16.18 -1.62
CA GLY A 186 7.84 -15.50 -0.98
C GLY A 186 8.37 -14.33 -1.78
N SER A 187 8.36 -13.15 -1.18
CA SER A 187 8.94 -11.94 -1.77
C SER A 187 9.76 -11.16 -0.75
N ALA A 188 10.83 -10.51 -1.19
CA ALA A 188 11.61 -9.65 -0.32
C ALA A 188 10.81 -8.40 0.05
N ILE A 189 10.64 -8.16 1.37
CA ILE A 189 9.95 -6.97 1.86
C ILE A 189 10.83 -5.73 1.66
N ASP A 190 10.22 -4.64 1.24
CA ASP A 190 10.92 -3.36 1.10
C ASP A 190 10.87 -2.51 2.39
N GLU A 191 11.70 -1.45 2.43
CA GLU A 191 11.80 -0.51 3.54
C GLU A 191 10.44 0.14 3.89
N MET A 192 9.66 0.51 2.87
CA MET A 192 8.38 1.18 3.09
C MET A 192 7.38 0.26 3.79
N ARG A 193 7.31 -1.02 3.37
CA ARG A 193 6.39 -2.01 3.95
C ARG A 193 6.82 -2.41 5.34
N SER A 194 8.11 -2.66 5.54
CA SER A 194 8.68 -2.90 6.87
C SER A 194 8.36 -1.75 7.83
N SER A 195 8.64 -0.52 7.44
CA SER A 195 8.34 0.67 8.24
C SER A 195 6.84 0.86 8.51
N SER A 196 5.98 0.54 7.55
CA SER A 196 4.51 0.60 7.72
C SER A 196 4.02 -0.42 8.75
N ILE A 197 4.55 -1.64 8.72
CA ILE A 197 4.24 -2.66 9.72
C ILE A 197 4.74 -2.23 11.09
N ALA A 198 5.97 -1.70 11.18
CA ALA A 198 6.54 -1.20 12.43
C ALA A 198 5.68 -0.09 13.05
N ALA A 199 5.25 0.88 12.24
CA ALA A 199 4.40 1.98 12.69
C ALA A 199 3.01 1.51 13.14
N SER A 200 2.51 0.39 12.63
CA SER A 200 1.19 -0.17 12.95
C SER A 200 1.25 -1.37 13.90
N ARG A 201 2.41 -1.68 14.48
CA ARG A 201 2.65 -2.86 15.30
C ARG A 201 1.63 -3.04 16.41
N ASP A 202 1.43 -2.02 17.22
CA ASP A 202 0.52 -2.08 18.39
C ASP A 202 -0.92 -2.29 17.95
N PHE A 203 -1.30 -1.73 16.81
CA PHE A 203 -2.61 -1.93 16.23
C PHE A 203 -2.80 -3.36 15.71
N PHE A 204 -1.83 -3.92 14.99
CA PHE A 204 -1.91 -5.29 14.49
C PHE A 204 -1.94 -6.33 15.61
N THR A 205 -1.30 -6.07 16.75
CA THR A 205 -1.31 -6.99 17.89
C THR A 205 -2.68 -7.11 18.59
N LEU A 206 -3.62 -6.21 18.31
CA LEU A 206 -5.00 -6.33 18.83
C LEU A 206 -5.74 -7.56 18.28
N TRP A 207 -5.29 -8.11 17.16
CA TRP A 207 -5.88 -9.30 16.56
C TRP A 207 -4.81 -10.36 16.29
N PRO A 208 -4.96 -11.57 16.86
CA PRO A 208 -4.00 -12.66 16.65
C PRO A 208 -3.76 -12.99 15.16
N SER A 209 -4.80 -12.91 14.34
CA SER A 209 -4.71 -13.16 12.89
C SER A 209 -3.84 -12.11 12.18
N SER A 210 -4.00 -10.84 12.54
CA SER A 210 -3.19 -9.76 11.96
C SER A 210 -1.74 -9.86 12.44
N ALA A 211 -1.53 -10.12 13.74
CA ALA A 211 -0.18 -10.32 14.27
C ALA A 211 0.53 -11.48 13.57
N LYS A 212 -0.14 -12.63 13.41
CA LYS A 212 0.40 -13.79 12.68
C LYS A 212 0.74 -13.45 11.22
N HIS A 213 -0.11 -12.64 10.56
CA HIS A 213 0.10 -12.28 9.16
C HIS A 213 1.24 -11.28 9.00
N PHE A 214 1.23 -10.16 9.71
CA PHE A 214 2.20 -9.07 9.53
C PHE A 214 3.52 -9.27 10.29
N MET A 215 3.53 -10.14 11.28
CA MET A 215 4.69 -10.46 12.14
C MET A 215 4.75 -11.97 12.39
N PRO A 216 4.95 -12.80 11.34
CA PRO A 216 4.80 -14.25 11.43
C PRO A 216 5.72 -14.88 12.48
N ASP A 217 6.94 -14.35 12.65
CA ASP A 217 7.94 -14.85 13.62
C ASP A 217 7.98 -14.00 14.90
N GLY A 218 6.92 -13.22 15.17
CA GLY A 218 6.79 -12.36 16.35
C GLY A 218 7.61 -11.06 16.27
N HIS A 219 8.26 -10.79 15.15
CA HIS A 219 8.97 -9.53 14.90
C HIS A 219 8.47 -8.86 13.60
N VAL A 220 8.75 -7.56 13.46
CA VAL A 220 8.52 -6.84 12.21
C VAL A 220 9.53 -7.32 11.18
N PRO A 221 9.11 -7.81 10.00
CA PRO A 221 10.04 -8.26 8.97
C PRO A 221 11.01 -7.14 8.56
N MET A 222 12.29 -7.46 8.44
CA MET A 222 13.34 -6.50 8.07
C MET A 222 13.40 -6.31 6.55
N PRO A 223 13.79 -5.13 6.05
CA PRO A 223 13.99 -4.92 4.62
C PRO A 223 14.93 -5.96 4.02
N GLY A 224 14.51 -6.60 2.92
CA GLY A 224 15.21 -7.71 2.27
C GLY A 224 14.88 -9.10 2.82
N GLU A 225 14.20 -9.20 3.95
CA GLU A 225 13.71 -10.48 4.48
C GLU A 225 12.62 -11.05 3.56
N ILE A 226 12.63 -12.39 3.38
CA ILE A 226 11.61 -13.06 2.58
C ILE A 226 10.33 -13.19 3.38
N TYR A 227 9.31 -12.51 2.91
CA TYR A 227 7.99 -12.49 3.50
C TYR A 227 7.06 -13.46 2.78
N HIS A 228 6.47 -14.39 3.53
CA HIS A 228 5.58 -15.42 3.02
C HIS A 228 4.13 -15.15 3.41
N GLN A 229 3.22 -15.27 2.46
CA GLN A 229 1.77 -15.12 2.66
C GLN A 229 1.06 -16.43 2.35
N ALA A 230 1.39 -17.50 3.11
CA ALA A 230 0.95 -18.86 2.82
C ALA A 230 -0.58 -19.01 2.73
N ASP A 231 -1.35 -18.32 3.59
CA ASP A 231 -2.81 -18.36 3.57
C ASP A 231 -3.37 -17.71 2.29
N LEU A 232 -2.75 -16.62 1.83
CA LEU A 232 -3.09 -15.98 0.56
C LEU A 232 -2.74 -16.87 -0.63
N ALA A 233 -1.54 -17.41 -0.66
CA ALA A 233 -1.09 -18.33 -1.71
C ALA A 233 -2.03 -19.54 -1.84
N ASN A 234 -2.47 -20.13 -0.72
CA ASN A 234 -3.44 -21.22 -0.72
C ASN A 234 -4.83 -20.79 -1.24
N THR A 235 -5.22 -19.54 -1.03
CA THR A 235 -6.49 -19.00 -1.54
C THR A 235 -6.44 -18.74 -3.04
N ILE A 236 -5.28 -18.36 -3.57
CA ILE A 236 -5.07 -18.09 -5.01
C ILE A 236 -5.04 -19.40 -5.81
N ARG A 237 -4.47 -20.49 -5.27
CA ARG A 237 -4.45 -21.84 -5.89
C ARG A 237 -5.84 -22.43 -6.03
#